data_999cb2299777aa276eed08f55cd38c30
#
_entry.id   999cb2299777aa276eed08f55cd38c30
#
_cell.length_a   1.000
_cell.length_b   1.000
_cell.length_c   1.000
_cell.angle_alpha   90.00
_cell.angle_beta   90.00
_cell.angle_gamma   90.00
#
_symmetry.space_group_name_H-M   'P 1'
#
loop_
_entity.id
_entity.type
_entity.pdbx_description
1 polymer ?
#
loop_
_entity_poly.entity_id
_entity_poly.type
_entity_poly.pdbx_seq_one_letter_code
_entity_poly.pdbx_strand_id
1 'polypeptide(L)'
;MKLFRLQLPLLILISIPVSAQRRVAAEMEVKTLYSGKVSTVRSRLYCSASGRLVQVFKAPDEYYTITNPDGEFQVYFPKTNEVYAERKADFSDRDNLFYLFLSGHGDDLGLSLYGYRLSSTAREGDGTVKRVYVPSLPGKGAAKIELVLENYLPIYLAYFNEGGSVVSKTYLSSYSRFSNLMLPLRVTSVQYTSKKDSTLTRTLYSNVTVDGNDGLFDFRVPADARPIKDVRGAKR
;
A
#
# COMPACT_ATOMS: atom_id res chain seq x y z
N MET A 1 -60.14 42.81 13.37
CA MET A 1 -58.75 42.86 12.98
C MET A 1 -58.13 41.49 13.26
N LYS A 2 -57.98 40.59 12.24
CA LYS A 2 -57.38 39.24 12.39
C LYS A 2 -55.92 39.33 12.00
N LEU A 3 -55.02 39.14 12.97
CA LEU A 3 -53.57 39.04 12.74
C LEU A 3 -53.25 37.66 12.10
N PHE A 4 -52.84 37.70 10.87
CA PHE A 4 -52.28 36.53 10.16
C PHE A 4 -50.83 36.35 10.62
N ARG A 5 -50.55 35.31 11.43
CA ARG A 5 -49.19 34.89 11.77
C ARG A 5 -48.58 34.11 10.60
N LEU A 6 -47.68 34.73 9.88
CA LEU A 6 -46.86 34.10 8.84
C LEU A 6 -45.80 33.24 9.55
N GLN A 7 -45.98 31.91 9.54
CA GLN A 7 -44.93 30.96 9.95
C GLN A 7 -43.98 30.72 8.79
N LEU A 8 -42.75 31.25 8.90
CA LEU A 8 -41.68 31.00 7.97
C LEU A 8 -41.06 29.63 8.29
N PRO A 9 -41.04 28.64 7.36
CA PRO A 9 -40.40 27.37 7.62
C PRO A 9 -38.87 27.58 7.63
N LEU A 10 -38.23 27.27 8.76
CA LEU A 10 -36.79 27.25 8.91
C LEU A 10 -36.21 26.03 8.13
N LEU A 11 -35.69 26.27 6.94
CA LEU A 11 -35.00 25.26 6.15
C LEU A 11 -33.61 24.96 6.78
N ILE A 12 -33.52 23.88 7.57
CA ILE A 12 -32.25 23.39 8.11
C ILE A 12 -31.49 22.74 6.97
N LEU A 13 -30.52 23.44 6.38
CA LEU A 13 -29.51 22.87 5.49
C LEU A 13 -28.61 21.94 6.31
N ILE A 14 -28.91 20.65 6.29
CA ILE A 14 -28.01 19.61 6.79
C ILE A 14 -26.84 19.52 5.81
N SER A 15 -25.73 20.19 6.10
CA SER A 15 -24.46 19.97 5.41
C SER A 15 -23.94 18.58 5.79
N ILE A 16 -24.17 17.58 4.93
CA ILE A 16 -23.54 16.27 5.04
C ILE A 16 -22.05 16.52 4.75
N PRO A 17 -21.12 16.27 5.69
CA PRO A 17 -19.71 16.32 5.38
C PRO A 17 -19.42 15.24 4.34
N VAL A 18 -19.21 15.63 3.08
CA VAL A 18 -18.63 14.75 2.07
C VAL A 18 -17.20 14.48 2.55
N SER A 19 -17.00 13.34 3.20
CA SER A 19 -15.65 12.86 3.51
C SER A 19 -14.96 12.61 2.16
N ALA A 20 -14.20 13.58 1.70
CA ALA A 20 -13.40 13.43 0.49
C ALA A 20 -12.47 12.23 0.71
N GLN A 21 -12.64 11.18 -0.08
CA GLN A 21 -11.84 9.98 0.02
C GLN A 21 -10.38 10.35 -0.26
N ARG A 22 -9.50 10.14 0.73
CA ARG A 22 -8.09 10.49 0.59
C ARG A 22 -7.43 9.67 -0.50
N ARG A 23 -6.57 10.32 -1.27
CA ARG A 23 -5.92 9.77 -2.46
C ARG A 23 -4.44 10.15 -2.47
N VAL A 24 -3.57 9.23 -2.90
CA VAL A 24 -2.15 9.50 -3.10
C VAL A 24 -1.74 8.98 -4.48
N ALA A 25 -1.11 9.85 -5.26
CA ALA A 25 -0.39 9.44 -6.46
C ALA A 25 1.10 9.69 -6.28
N ALA A 26 1.92 8.80 -6.83
CA ALA A 26 3.38 8.91 -6.79
C ALA A 26 4.03 8.21 -7.98
N GLU A 27 5.19 8.68 -8.40
CA GLU A 27 6.11 7.89 -9.20
C GLU A 27 6.85 6.93 -8.29
N MET A 28 7.04 5.69 -8.77
CA MET A 28 7.69 4.63 -8.03
C MET A 28 8.81 4.02 -8.87
N GLU A 29 10.02 3.96 -8.32
CA GLU A 29 11.13 3.19 -8.86
C GLU A 29 11.47 2.06 -7.89
N VAL A 30 11.43 0.82 -8.36
CA VAL A 30 11.81 -0.38 -7.62
C VAL A 30 13.08 -0.95 -8.22
N LYS A 31 14.14 -1.03 -7.44
CA LYS A 31 15.38 -1.73 -7.78
C LYS A 31 15.50 -3.00 -6.95
N THR A 32 15.65 -4.13 -7.62
CA THR A 32 15.83 -5.44 -6.98
C THR A 32 17.19 -6.00 -7.36
N LEU A 33 17.98 -6.34 -6.35
CA LEU A 33 19.23 -7.09 -6.48
C LEU A 33 18.98 -8.53 -6.03
N TYR A 34 19.16 -9.47 -6.92
CA TYR A 34 19.08 -10.90 -6.65
C TYR A 34 20.18 -11.65 -7.43
N SER A 35 20.92 -12.51 -6.76
CA SER A 35 22.05 -13.29 -7.35
C SER A 35 22.98 -12.43 -8.21
N GLY A 36 23.39 -11.26 -7.71
CA GLY A 36 24.28 -10.33 -8.42
C GLY A 36 23.66 -9.57 -9.59
N LYS A 37 22.40 -9.82 -9.94
CA LYS A 37 21.67 -9.15 -11.02
C LYS A 37 20.79 -8.07 -10.47
N VAL A 38 20.82 -6.88 -11.10
CA VAL A 38 19.94 -5.76 -10.77
C VAL A 38 18.84 -5.65 -11.81
N SER A 39 17.60 -5.62 -11.36
CA SER A 39 16.44 -5.24 -12.18
C SER A 39 15.86 -3.91 -11.68
N THR A 40 15.31 -3.11 -12.59
CA THR A 40 14.66 -1.85 -12.27
C THR A 40 13.29 -1.80 -12.93
N VAL A 41 12.26 -1.50 -12.13
CA VAL A 41 10.89 -1.29 -12.61
C VAL A 41 10.47 0.12 -12.23
N ARG A 42 9.82 0.82 -13.16
CA ARG A 42 9.25 2.15 -12.93
C ARG A 42 7.77 2.15 -13.26
N SER A 43 7.00 2.76 -12.39
CA SER A 43 5.56 2.93 -12.59
C SER A 43 5.10 4.22 -11.94
N ARG A 44 3.89 4.65 -12.28
CA ARG A 44 3.15 5.65 -11.53
C ARG A 44 1.97 4.96 -10.84
N LEU A 45 1.84 5.15 -9.56
CA LEU A 45 0.78 4.55 -8.75
C LEU A 45 -0.25 5.60 -8.34
N TYR A 46 -1.49 5.14 -8.17
CA TYR A 46 -2.65 5.89 -7.74
C TYR A 46 -3.39 5.06 -6.70
N CYS A 47 -3.29 5.43 -5.45
CA CYS A 47 -3.86 4.71 -4.31
C CYS A 47 -4.95 5.54 -3.65
N SER A 48 -6.08 4.94 -3.33
CA SER A 48 -7.16 5.56 -2.56
C SER A 48 -7.31 4.93 -1.18
N ALA A 49 -7.91 5.66 -0.24
CA ALA A 49 -8.20 5.15 1.10
C ALA A 49 -9.17 3.97 1.11
N SER A 50 -9.91 3.71 0.01
CA SER A 50 -10.69 2.49 -0.18
C SER A 50 -9.82 1.25 -0.42
N GLY A 51 -8.51 1.42 -0.59
CA GLY A 51 -7.57 0.37 -0.94
C GLY A 51 -7.52 0.04 -2.43
N ARG A 52 -8.20 0.81 -3.27
CA ARG A 52 -8.04 0.68 -4.72
C ARG A 52 -6.67 1.22 -5.11
N LEU A 53 -5.90 0.43 -5.84
CA LEU A 53 -4.61 0.79 -6.41
C LEU A 53 -4.63 0.61 -7.91
N VAL A 54 -4.24 1.65 -8.63
CA VAL A 54 -3.95 1.61 -10.07
C VAL A 54 -2.47 1.91 -10.26
N GLN A 55 -1.74 1.04 -10.94
CA GLN A 55 -0.35 1.28 -11.33
C GLN A 55 -0.22 1.29 -12.85
N VAL A 56 0.47 2.30 -13.36
CA VAL A 56 0.73 2.49 -14.77
C VAL A 56 2.21 2.25 -15.03
N PHE A 57 2.50 1.23 -15.83
CA PHE A 57 3.84 0.88 -16.30
C PHE A 57 3.99 1.36 -17.75
N LYS A 58 5.14 1.99 -18.09
CA LYS A 58 5.35 2.54 -19.44
C LYS A 58 6.44 1.82 -20.24
N ALA A 59 7.30 1.10 -19.55
CA ALA A 59 8.45 0.44 -20.19
C ALA A 59 8.76 -0.92 -19.55
N PRO A 60 9.15 -1.95 -20.32
CA PRO A 60 9.31 -1.95 -21.78
C PRO A 60 7.98 -1.87 -22.54
N ASP A 61 6.89 -2.32 -21.95
CA ASP A 61 5.54 -2.26 -22.49
C ASP A 61 4.64 -1.46 -21.59
N GLU A 62 3.65 -0.78 -22.16
CA GLU A 62 2.63 -0.09 -21.42
C GLU A 62 1.55 -1.08 -20.98
N TYR A 63 1.32 -1.16 -19.67
CA TYR A 63 0.21 -1.90 -19.09
C TYR A 63 -0.22 -1.27 -17.77
N TYR A 64 -1.46 -1.54 -17.38
CA TYR A 64 -2.02 -1.08 -16.11
C TYR A 64 -2.32 -2.27 -15.23
N THR A 65 -2.00 -2.17 -13.95
CA THR A 65 -2.50 -3.10 -12.94
C THR A 65 -3.53 -2.39 -12.08
N ILE A 66 -4.62 -3.07 -11.81
CA ILE A 66 -5.69 -2.59 -10.95
C ILE A 66 -5.92 -3.65 -9.88
N THR A 67 -5.83 -3.24 -8.62
CA THR A 67 -6.04 -4.12 -7.48
C THR A 67 -6.94 -3.45 -6.44
N ASN A 68 -7.51 -4.26 -5.54
CA ASN A 68 -8.30 -3.77 -4.42
C ASN A 68 -8.14 -4.68 -3.18
N PRO A 69 -8.64 -4.28 -1.98
CA PRO A 69 -8.53 -5.07 -0.77
C PRO A 69 -9.27 -6.41 -0.80
N ASP A 70 -10.20 -6.61 -1.74
CA ASP A 70 -10.98 -7.83 -1.90
C ASP A 70 -10.26 -8.90 -2.73
N GLY A 71 -9.00 -8.61 -3.15
CA GLY A 71 -8.17 -9.52 -3.94
C GLY A 71 -8.53 -9.57 -5.42
N GLU A 72 -9.26 -8.57 -5.94
CA GLU A 72 -9.43 -8.41 -7.37
C GLU A 72 -8.14 -7.85 -7.97
N PHE A 73 -7.66 -8.52 -9.01
CA PHE A 73 -6.46 -8.16 -9.74
C PHE A 73 -6.74 -8.16 -11.23
N GLN A 74 -6.45 -7.05 -11.89
CA GLN A 74 -6.56 -6.92 -13.33
C GLN A 74 -5.24 -6.42 -13.91
N VAL A 75 -4.85 -6.93 -15.09
CA VAL A 75 -3.77 -6.38 -15.93
C VAL A 75 -4.37 -6.01 -17.28
N TYR A 76 -4.35 -4.74 -17.60
CA TYR A 76 -4.88 -4.22 -18.85
C TYR A 76 -3.75 -3.78 -19.77
N PHE A 77 -3.79 -4.22 -21.02
CA PHE A 77 -2.85 -3.90 -22.09
C PHE A 77 -3.53 -2.97 -23.09
N PRO A 78 -3.30 -1.64 -23.03
CA PRO A 78 -4.03 -0.67 -23.86
C PRO A 78 -3.76 -0.82 -25.35
N LYS A 79 -2.54 -1.25 -25.76
CA LYS A 79 -2.16 -1.42 -27.15
C LYS A 79 -2.97 -2.50 -27.89
N THR A 80 -3.32 -3.58 -27.20
CA THR A 80 -4.06 -4.71 -27.76
C THR A 80 -5.51 -4.73 -27.31
N ASN A 81 -5.91 -3.82 -26.42
CA ASN A 81 -7.20 -3.80 -25.75
C ASN A 81 -7.54 -5.16 -25.11
N GLU A 82 -6.58 -5.72 -24.36
CA GLU A 82 -6.69 -7.02 -23.71
C GLU A 82 -6.64 -6.87 -22.18
N VAL A 83 -7.39 -7.73 -21.48
CA VAL A 83 -7.40 -7.76 -20.02
C VAL A 83 -7.23 -9.17 -19.49
N TYR A 84 -6.31 -9.32 -18.55
CA TYR A 84 -6.27 -10.46 -17.64
C TYR A 84 -6.96 -10.05 -16.33
N ALA A 85 -7.85 -10.90 -15.83
CA ALA A 85 -8.52 -10.65 -14.56
C ALA A 85 -8.51 -11.92 -13.71
N GLU A 86 -8.21 -11.75 -12.43
CA GLU A 86 -8.20 -12.83 -11.45
C GLU A 86 -8.72 -12.29 -10.10
N ARG A 87 -9.24 -13.19 -9.28
CA ARG A 87 -9.63 -12.88 -7.90
C ARG A 87 -9.02 -13.91 -6.96
N LYS A 88 -8.02 -13.48 -6.18
CA LYS A 88 -7.36 -14.28 -5.14
C LYS A 88 -7.03 -13.41 -3.95
N ALA A 89 -7.13 -13.96 -2.76
CA ALA A 89 -6.77 -13.26 -1.53
C ALA A 89 -5.30 -12.79 -1.52
N ASP A 90 -4.42 -13.51 -2.20
CA ASP A 90 -2.98 -13.19 -2.29
C ASP A 90 -2.70 -11.91 -3.12
N PHE A 91 -3.68 -11.41 -3.88
CA PHE A 91 -3.58 -10.15 -4.64
C PHE A 91 -4.19 -8.95 -3.91
N SER A 92 -4.51 -9.12 -2.63
CA SER A 92 -5.02 -8.00 -1.83
C SER A 92 -3.96 -6.91 -1.65
N ASP A 93 -4.34 -5.65 -1.85
CA ASP A 93 -3.47 -4.48 -1.61
C ASP A 93 -3.43 -4.04 -0.15
N ARG A 94 -3.88 -4.88 0.77
CA ARG A 94 -3.89 -4.56 2.21
C ARG A 94 -2.49 -4.28 2.76
N ASP A 95 -1.44 -4.82 2.13
CA ASP A 95 -0.03 -4.59 2.44
C ASP A 95 0.61 -3.45 1.62
N ASN A 96 -0.17 -2.80 0.76
CA ASN A 96 0.30 -1.60 0.08
C ASN A 96 0.57 -0.48 1.10
N LEU A 97 1.81 0.01 1.11
CA LEU A 97 2.26 1.00 2.09
C LEU A 97 1.36 2.25 2.12
N PHE A 98 1.00 2.80 0.96
CA PHE A 98 0.15 4.00 0.92
C PHE A 98 -1.27 3.72 1.41
N TYR A 99 -1.82 2.55 1.10
CA TYR A 99 -3.10 2.14 1.67
C TYR A 99 -3.05 2.10 3.19
N LEU A 100 -2.00 1.51 3.79
CA LEU A 100 -1.85 1.44 5.24
C LEU A 100 -1.81 2.83 5.88
N PHE A 101 -1.06 3.76 5.29
CA PHE A 101 -1.01 5.14 5.80
C PHE A 101 -2.32 5.92 5.57
N LEU A 102 -2.98 5.72 4.44
CA LEU A 102 -4.26 6.38 4.13
C LEU A 102 -5.41 5.86 5.00
N SER A 103 -5.40 4.57 5.32
CA SER A 103 -6.45 3.90 6.13
C SER A 103 -6.22 4.00 7.64
N GLY A 104 -5.13 4.68 8.08
CA GLY A 104 -4.82 4.86 9.50
C GLY A 104 -4.09 3.70 10.16
N HIS A 105 -3.58 2.74 9.39
CA HIS A 105 -2.79 1.58 9.87
C HIS A 105 -1.28 1.77 9.65
N GLY A 106 -0.83 3.01 9.49
CA GLY A 106 0.58 3.31 9.25
C GLY A 106 1.46 3.13 10.49
N ASP A 107 0.93 3.19 11.70
CA ASP A 107 1.65 3.10 12.96
C ASP A 107 2.07 1.66 13.35
N ASP A 108 1.34 0.66 12.86
CA ASP A 108 1.65 -0.76 13.03
C ASP A 108 1.91 -1.48 11.69
N LEU A 109 1.91 -0.73 10.58
CA LEU A 109 2.06 -1.25 9.22
C LEU A 109 1.08 -2.38 8.91
N GLY A 110 -0.14 -2.29 9.46
CA GLY A 110 -1.21 -3.26 9.24
C GLY A 110 -1.05 -4.60 9.97
N LEU A 111 -0.08 -4.75 10.87
CA LEU A 111 0.17 -6.01 11.58
C LEU A 111 -1.07 -6.54 12.29
N SER A 112 -1.87 -5.65 12.89
CA SER A 112 -3.14 -6.02 13.51
C SER A 112 -4.16 -6.60 12.50
N LEU A 113 -4.20 -6.08 11.28
CA LEU A 113 -5.07 -6.58 10.20
C LEU A 113 -4.67 -8.00 9.74
N TYR A 114 -3.38 -8.35 9.88
CA TYR A 114 -2.84 -9.67 9.51
C TYR A 114 -2.89 -10.68 10.65
N GLY A 115 -3.57 -10.35 11.74
CA GLY A 115 -3.76 -11.27 12.86
C GLY A 115 -2.55 -11.36 13.79
N TYR A 116 -1.71 -10.33 13.82
CA TYR A 116 -0.67 -10.17 14.84
C TYR A 116 -1.19 -9.31 15.99
N ARG A 117 -0.82 -9.65 17.21
CA ARG A 117 -1.13 -8.89 18.42
C ARG A 117 0.15 -8.34 19.04
N LEU A 118 0.07 -7.13 19.58
CA LEU A 118 1.16 -6.53 20.33
C LEU A 118 1.45 -7.37 21.59
N SER A 119 2.70 -7.79 21.76
CA SER A 119 3.18 -8.59 22.89
C SER A 119 3.91 -7.72 23.91
N SER A 120 4.79 -6.83 23.45
CA SER A 120 5.51 -5.93 24.34
C SER A 120 5.88 -4.61 23.63
N THR A 121 6.12 -3.59 24.43
CA THR A 121 6.64 -2.29 24.01
C THR A 121 7.77 -1.89 24.94
N ALA A 122 8.89 -1.47 24.37
CA ALA A 122 10.03 -0.95 25.11
C ALA A 122 10.52 0.36 24.49
N ARG A 123 10.95 1.31 25.32
CA ARG A 123 11.66 2.50 24.87
C ARG A 123 13.16 2.20 24.95
N GLU A 124 13.86 2.39 23.83
CA GLU A 124 15.31 2.20 23.76
C GLU A 124 16.05 3.48 24.19
N GLY A 125 17.33 3.34 24.52
CA GLY A 125 18.15 4.45 25.03
C GLY A 125 18.37 5.60 24.04
N ASP A 126 18.17 5.35 22.75
CA ASP A 126 18.23 6.37 21.68
C ASP A 126 16.91 7.12 21.48
N GLY A 127 15.88 6.81 22.27
CA GLY A 127 14.55 7.43 22.21
C GLY A 127 13.58 6.75 21.25
N THR A 128 14.03 5.73 20.51
CA THR A 128 13.12 4.91 19.69
C THR A 128 12.21 4.03 20.54
N VAL A 129 11.12 3.55 19.93
CA VAL A 129 10.17 2.64 20.58
C VAL A 129 10.15 1.34 19.79
N LYS A 130 10.56 0.25 20.46
CA LYS A 130 10.45 -1.09 19.90
C LYS A 130 9.15 -1.75 20.34
N ARG A 131 8.36 -2.21 19.39
CA ARG A 131 7.16 -3.01 19.60
C ARG A 131 7.40 -4.44 19.09
N VAL A 132 7.00 -5.42 19.87
CA VAL A 132 7.08 -6.83 19.50
C VAL A 132 5.67 -7.37 19.27
N TYR A 133 5.45 -7.97 18.12
CA TYR A 133 4.19 -8.59 17.75
C TYR A 133 4.37 -10.10 17.61
N VAL A 134 3.33 -10.84 17.98
CA VAL A 134 3.26 -12.30 17.85
C VAL A 134 1.94 -12.68 17.16
N PRO A 135 1.88 -13.81 16.44
CA PRO A 135 0.65 -14.22 15.79
C PRO A 135 -0.45 -14.51 16.83
N SER A 136 -1.68 -14.11 16.54
CA SER A 136 -2.85 -14.42 17.37
C SER A 136 -3.18 -15.91 17.35
N LEU A 137 -2.87 -16.59 16.23
CA LEU A 137 -3.00 -18.04 16.05
C LEU A 137 -1.63 -18.64 15.77
N PRO A 138 -1.15 -19.62 16.56
CA PRO A 138 0.13 -20.28 16.34
C PRO A 138 0.23 -20.95 14.96
N GLY A 139 1.45 -20.99 14.40
CA GLY A 139 1.74 -21.71 13.15
C GLY A 139 1.33 -20.95 11.86
N LYS A 140 0.87 -19.72 11.95
CA LYS A 140 0.58 -18.88 10.77
C LYS A 140 1.56 -17.71 10.69
N GLY A 141 2.35 -17.68 9.61
CA GLY A 141 3.25 -16.56 9.29
C GLY A 141 4.52 -16.55 10.15
N ALA A 142 5.03 -15.35 10.45
CA ALA A 142 6.22 -15.18 11.26
C ALA A 142 5.93 -15.45 12.74
N ALA A 143 6.85 -16.12 13.43
CA ALA A 143 6.70 -16.43 14.86
C ALA A 143 6.79 -15.17 15.74
N LYS A 144 7.54 -14.17 15.28
CA LYS A 144 7.72 -12.88 15.94
C LYS A 144 7.97 -11.80 14.90
N ILE A 145 7.47 -10.60 15.16
CA ILE A 145 7.78 -9.40 14.37
C ILE A 145 8.24 -8.31 15.32
N GLU A 146 9.32 -7.63 14.97
CA GLU A 146 9.82 -6.44 15.67
C GLU A 146 9.58 -5.21 14.78
N LEU A 147 8.89 -4.23 15.32
CA LEU A 147 8.64 -2.93 14.71
C LEU A 147 9.31 -1.85 15.57
N VAL A 148 10.15 -1.03 14.94
CA VAL A 148 10.79 0.12 15.62
C VAL A 148 10.21 1.41 15.04
N LEU A 149 9.84 2.30 15.97
CA LEU A 149 9.32 3.62 15.65
C LEU A 149 10.28 4.70 16.17
N GLU A 150 10.44 5.75 15.37
CA GLU A 150 11.06 7.00 15.75
C GLU A 150 10.03 8.12 15.57
N ASN A 151 9.79 8.93 16.61
CA ASN A 151 8.76 9.99 16.59
C ASN A 151 7.39 9.48 16.08
N TYR A 152 6.98 8.30 16.54
CA TYR A 152 5.74 7.59 16.14
C TYR A 152 5.71 7.11 14.68
N LEU A 153 6.78 7.25 13.90
CA LEU A 153 6.88 6.78 12.53
C LEU A 153 7.64 5.45 12.48
N PRO A 154 7.14 4.44 11.77
CA PRO A 154 7.85 3.18 11.58
C PRO A 154 9.14 3.41 10.81
N ILE A 155 10.28 2.99 11.35
CA ILE A 155 11.58 3.09 10.67
C ILE A 155 12.19 1.73 10.34
N TYR A 156 11.77 0.68 11.05
CA TYR A 156 12.30 -0.66 10.88
C TYR A 156 11.26 -1.71 11.22
N LEU A 157 11.24 -2.78 10.44
CA LEU A 157 10.38 -3.94 10.63
C LEU A 157 11.20 -5.20 10.35
N ALA A 158 11.15 -6.20 11.23
CA ALA A 158 11.81 -7.49 11.04
C ALA A 158 10.88 -8.66 11.37
N TYR A 159 10.90 -9.66 10.51
CA TYR A 159 10.16 -10.91 10.67
C TYR A 159 11.09 -12.03 11.07
N PHE A 160 10.68 -12.84 12.04
CA PHE A 160 11.45 -13.95 12.59
C PHE A 160 10.69 -15.25 12.42
N ASN A 161 11.40 -16.32 12.08
CA ASN A 161 10.87 -17.67 12.09
C ASN A 161 10.83 -18.27 13.50
N GLU A 162 10.30 -19.50 13.64
CA GLU A 162 10.23 -20.23 14.91
C GLU A 162 11.61 -20.48 15.54
N GLY A 163 12.65 -20.63 14.73
CA GLY A 163 14.03 -20.79 15.19
C GLY A 163 14.71 -19.49 15.62
N GLY A 164 13.98 -18.35 15.64
CA GLY A 164 14.51 -17.04 16.03
C GLY A 164 15.41 -16.38 14.97
N SER A 165 15.51 -16.95 13.77
CA SER A 165 16.27 -16.37 12.68
C SER A 165 15.43 -15.32 11.96
N VAL A 166 16.07 -14.23 11.55
CA VAL A 166 15.43 -13.18 10.72
C VAL A 166 15.21 -13.70 9.31
N VAL A 167 13.98 -13.64 8.83
CA VAL A 167 13.58 -14.05 7.46
C VAL A 167 13.38 -12.85 6.54
N SER A 168 13.07 -11.68 7.10
CA SER A 168 12.94 -10.44 6.33
C SER A 168 13.18 -9.23 7.21
N LYS A 169 13.73 -8.16 6.60
CA LYS A 169 13.87 -6.83 7.20
C LYS A 169 13.38 -5.77 6.25
N THR A 170 12.75 -4.74 6.78
CA THR A 170 12.35 -3.57 6.01
C THR A 170 12.75 -2.30 6.76
N TYR A 171 13.34 -1.37 6.04
CA TYR A 171 13.72 -0.04 6.53
C TYR A 171 12.88 1.00 5.79
N LEU A 172 12.26 1.89 6.55
CA LEU A 172 11.47 3.01 6.03
C LEU A 172 12.21 4.31 6.40
N SER A 173 12.42 5.17 5.42
CA SER A 173 13.19 6.40 5.63
C SER A 173 12.76 7.52 4.68
N SER A 174 13.39 8.68 4.80
CA SER A 174 13.08 9.87 3.98
C SER A 174 11.62 10.27 4.11
N TYR A 175 11.12 10.31 5.34
CA TYR A 175 9.74 10.74 5.61
C TYR A 175 9.54 12.19 5.17
N SER A 176 8.44 12.43 4.46
CA SER A 176 8.02 13.77 4.04
C SER A 176 6.56 14.00 4.40
N ARG A 177 6.25 15.26 4.75
CA ARG A 177 4.89 15.67 5.09
C ARG A 177 4.13 16.11 3.84
N PHE A 178 2.96 15.54 3.63
CA PHE A 178 2.00 15.92 2.59
C PHE A 178 0.67 16.25 3.27
N SER A 179 0.37 17.54 3.45
CA SER A 179 -0.77 17.98 4.27
C SER A 179 -0.65 17.44 5.72
N ASN A 180 -1.56 16.61 6.17
CA ASN A 180 -1.53 15.96 7.48
C ASN A 180 -1.03 14.50 7.42
N LEU A 181 -0.49 14.05 6.30
CA LEU A 181 0.01 12.70 6.08
C LEU A 181 1.54 12.71 6.05
N MET A 182 2.17 11.83 6.83
CA MET A 182 3.60 11.56 6.79
C MET A 182 3.83 10.26 6.02
N LEU A 183 4.60 10.32 4.92
CA LEU A 183 4.88 9.14 4.08
C LEU A 183 6.38 8.91 3.95
N PRO A 184 6.86 7.66 4.07
CA PRO A 184 8.25 7.31 3.77
C PRO A 184 8.44 7.30 2.26
N LEU A 185 9.43 8.05 1.78
CA LEU A 185 9.76 8.10 0.35
C LEU A 185 10.80 7.07 -0.07
N ARG A 186 11.39 6.38 0.91
CA ARG A 186 12.33 5.28 0.65
C ARG A 186 12.00 4.09 1.52
N VAL A 187 11.84 2.94 0.87
CA VAL A 187 11.67 1.64 1.52
C VAL A 187 12.76 0.70 1.02
N THR A 188 13.48 0.05 1.93
CA THR A 188 14.49 -0.94 1.59
C THR A 188 14.18 -2.23 2.32
N SER A 189 13.94 -3.29 1.58
CA SER A 189 13.63 -4.62 2.13
C SER A 189 14.72 -5.61 1.78
N VAL A 190 15.07 -6.45 2.74
CA VAL A 190 15.97 -7.59 2.56
C VAL A 190 15.20 -8.84 2.92
N GLN A 191 15.06 -9.75 1.99
CA GLN A 191 14.41 -11.05 2.21
C GLN A 191 15.48 -12.16 2.12
N TYR A 192 15.61 -12.95 3.17
CA TYR A 192 16.57 -14.05 3.25
C TYR A 192 15.92 -15.33 2.76
N THR A 193 16.42 -15.90 1.64
CA THR A 193 15.96 -17.18 1.08
C THR A 193 16.74 -18.36 1.66
N SER A 194 17.98 -18.11 2.11
CA SER A 194 18.83 -19.07 2.81
C SER A 194 19.85 -18.31 3.68
N LYS A 195 20.70 -19.04 4.43
CA LYS A 195 21.79 -18.41 5.22
C LYS A 195 22.80 -17.63 4.37
N LYS A 196 22.87 -17.91 3.06
CA LYS A 196 23.88 -17.32 2.15
C LYS A 196 23.28 -16.52 1.01
N ASP A 197 21.95 -16.47 0.86
CA ASP A 197 21.28 -15.80 -0.25
C ASP A 197 20.16 -14.89 0.22
N SER A 198 20.09 -13.71 -0.40
CA SER A 198 19.09 -12.71 -0.07
C SER A 198 18.68 -11.90 -1.30
N THR A 199 17.45 -11.46 -1.30
CA THR A 199 16.95 -10.45 -2.24
C THR A 199 16.90 -9.11 -1.55
N LEU A 200 17.59 -8.10 -2.13
CA LEU A 200 17.49 -6.71 -1.69
C LEU A 200 16.58 -5.96 -2.65
N THR A 201 15.53 -5.35 -2.12
CA THR A 201 14.63 -4.48 -2.88
C THR A 201 14.65 -3.08 -2.31
N ARG A 202 14.87 -2.07 -3.16
CA ARG A 202 14.76 -0.66 -2.81
C ARG A 202 13.67 -0.02 -3.64
N THR A 203 12.68 0.54 -2.94
CA THR A 203 11.61 1.34 -3.54
C THR A 203 11.83 2.82 -3.20
N LEU A 204 11.78 3.65 -4.22
CA LEU A 204 11.82 5.11 -4.11
C LEU A 204 10.51 5.67 -4.64
N TYR A 205 9.92 6.59 -3.88
CA TYR A 205 8.75 7.35 -4.29
C TYR A 205 9.14 8.80 -4.55
N SER A 206 8.65 9.36 -5.64
CA SER A 206 8.86 10.75 -6.03
C SER A 206 7.58 11.36 -6.60
N ASN A 207 7.55 12.67 -6.80
CA ASN A 207 6.41 13.38 -7.36
C ASN A 207 5.08 13.02 -6.69
N VAL A 208 5.13 12.91 -5.34
CA VAL A 208 3.96 12.53 -4.52
C VAL A 208 2.95 13.67 -4.50
N THR A 209 1.70 13.34 -4.80
CA THR A 209 0.55 14.24 -4.68
C THR A 209 -0.52 13.61 -3.82
N VAL A 210 -1.09 14.39 -2.90
CA VAL A 210 -2.17 13.96 -2.00
C VAL A 210 -3.43 14.70 -2.37
N ASP A 211 -4.57 13.98 -2.37
CA ASP A 211 -5.90 14.50 -2.69
C ASP A 211 -5.99 15.17 -4.08
N GLY A 212 -5.14 14.72 -5.01
CA GLY A 212 -5.15 15.14 -6.41
C GLY A 212 -6.39 14.66 -7.16
N ASN A 213 -6.73 15.35 -8.24
CA ASN A 213 -7.92 15.05 -9.06
C ASN A 213 -7.54 14.41 -10.41
N ASP A 214 -6.62 13.43 -10.40
CA ASP A 214 -6.23 12.68 -11.59
C ASP A 214 -7.27 11.58 -11.88
N GLY A 215 -7.78 11.51 -13.12
CA GLY A 215 -8.78 10.51 -13.52
C GLY A 215 -8.32 9.06 -13.40
N LEU A 216 -7.00 8.82 -13.29
CA LEU A 216 -6.46 7.47 -13.14
C LEU A 216 -6.75 6.84 -11.76
N PHE A 217 -7.12 7.60 -10.75
CA PHE A 217 -7.62 7.03 -9.50
C PHE A 217 -8.87 6.17 -9.69
N ASP A 218 -9.71 6.57 -10.64
CA ASP A 218 -10.99 5.92 -10.94
C ASP A 218 -10.95 5.15 -12.26
N PHE A 219 -9.75 4.89 -12.81
CA PHE A 219 -9.55 4.18 -14.07
C PHE A 219 -10.29 2.84 -14.06
N ARG A 220 -11.00 2.56 -15.13
CA ARG A 220 -11.67 1.26 -15.36
C ARG A 220 -11.22 0.69 -16.69
N VAL A 221 -11.02 -0.61 -16.73
CA VAL A 221 -10.76 -1.33 -17.97
C VAL A 221 -11.95 -1.10 -18.91
N PRO A 222 -11.73 -0.75 -20.20
CA PRO A 222 -12.80 -0.61 -21.18
C PRO A 222 -13.70 -1.85 -21.25
N ALA A 223 -15.00 -1.65 -21.40
CA ALA A 223 -15.97 -2.74 -21.42
C ALA A 223 -15.82 -3.68 -22.63
N ASP A 224 -15.19 -3.20 -23.71
CA ASP A 224 -14.88 -3.92 -24.93
C ASP A 224 -13.50 -4.60 -24.91
N ALA A 225 -12.76 -4.52 -23.79
CA ALA A 225 -11.46 -5.18 -23.65
C ALA A 225 -11.63 -6.71 -23.73
N ARG A 226 -10.78 -7.35 -24.51
CA ARG A 226 -10.80 -8.81 -24.73
C ARG A 226 -10.17 -9.55 -23.55
N PRO A 227 -10.86 -10.51 -22.91
CA PRO A 227 -10.29 -11.28 -21.82
C PRO A 227 -9.21 -12.25 -22.34
N ILE A 228 -8.09 -12.33 -21.61
CA ILE A 228 -7.02 -13.31 -21.85
C ILE A 228 -6.82 -14.20 -20.62
N LYS A 229 -6.37 -15.45 -20.85
CA LYS A 229 -6.18 -16.44 -19.78
C LYS A 229 -4.80 -16.39 -19.12
N ASP A 230 -3.81 -15.78 -19.78
CA ASP A 230 -2.43 -15.71 -19.30
C ASP A 230 -1.79 -14.40 -19.76
N VAL A 231 -1.19 -13.67 -18.83
CA VAL A 231 -0.43 -12.44 -19.11
C VAL A 231 0.79 -12.65 -20.01
N ARG A 232 1.33 -13.88 -20.06
CA ARG A 232 2.46 -14.23 -20.94
C ARG A 232 2.07 -14.26 -22.42
N GLY A 233 0.82 -14.43 -22.74
CA GLY A 233 0.27 -14.42 -24.11
C GLY A 233 0.21 -13.04 -24.74
N ALA A 234 0.09 -11.98 -23.94
CA ALA A 234 -0.04 -10.59 -24.40
C ALA A 234 1.29 -9.96 -24.92
N LYS A 235 2.42 -10.65 -24.77
CA LYS A 235 3.75 -10.18 -25.18
C LYS A 235 4.14 -10.56 -26.62
N ARG A 236 3.21 -10.94 -27.48
CA ARG A 236 3.49 -11.29 -28.88
C ARG A 236 2.98 -10.25 -29.85
#